data_37248b28affaa5d560aa1210bfd3feef
#
_entry.id   37248b28affaa5d560aa1210bfd3feef
#
_cell.length_a   1.000
_cell.length_b   1.000
_cell.length_c   1.000
_cell.angle_alpha   90.00
_cell.angle_beta   90.00
_cell.angle_gamma   90.00
#
_symmetry.space_group_name_H-M   'P 1'
#
loop_
_entity.id
_entity.type
_entity.pdbx_description
1 polymer ?
#
loop_
_entity_poly.entity_id
_entity_poly.type
_entity_poly.pdbx_seq_one_letter_code
_entity_poly.pdbx_strand_id
1 'polypeptide(L)'
;MIPMKSTNIDTSEQVNETTNWFSVVLDKNDFSVKENDDFEKAKRLSDILSKAKSLNENIFNDSHDYRFSTYLDFNPQWGLGSSSTLINNISEWADINPYQLLEMTFKGSGYDIACAKANGAIFYRVNESRAADFNPSFKDNLYFVYQGHKQNSANEVKAFLDKEKSYDDEVMKISEISDTICHVNDYNSFCNLIKSHEEIMERVLNRKRIKSYYPDFEGEMKSLGAWGGDFFLVATEWDEDKVRKYFTNKGLDVIFRYNDIVLSR
;
A
#
# COMPACT_ATOMS: atom_id res chain seq x y z
N MET A 1 -0.94 5.33 7.70
CA MET A 1 -0.85 5.20 6.24
C MET A 1 -1.85 6.13 5.59
N ILE A 2 -1.50 6.70 4.45
CA ILE A 2 -2.37 7.59 3.67
C ILE A 2 -2.95 6.74 2.53
N PRO A 3 -4.27 6.62 2.38
CA PRO A 3 -4.86 5.90 1.25
C PRO A 3 -4.53 6.63 -0.05
N MET A 4 -4.17 5.87 -1.07
CA MET A 4 -3.86 6.41 -2.39
C MET A 4 -5.11 6.45 -3.26
N LYS A 5 -5.23 7.49 -4.08
CA LYS A 5 -6.32 7.60 -5.06
C LYS A 5 -6.19 6.55 -6.14
N SER A 6 -7.29 5.89 -6.46
CA SER A 6 -7.53 5.37 -7.80
C SER A 6 -8.12 6.51 -8.64
N THR A 7 -7.31 7.36 -9.20
CA THR A 7 -7.77 8.42 -10.13
C THR A 7 -6.82 8.49 -11.31
N ASN A 8 -7.38 8.82 -12.48
CA ASN A 8 -6.61 9.09 -13.68
C ASN A 8 -5.48 10.06 -13.37
N ILE A 9 -4.28 9.55 -13.24
CA ILE A 9 -3.07 10.35 -13.05
C ILE A 9 -2.61 10.72 -14.44
N ASP A 10 -2.78 11.97 -14.83
CA ASP A 10 -2.25 12.51 -16.06
C ASP A 10 -0.73 12.68 -15.93
N THR A 11 -0.02 11.58 -16.02
CA THR A 11 1.39 11.59 -16.38
C THR A 11 1.42 11.41 -17.90
N SER A 12 1.67 12.50 -18.60
CA SER A 12 1.70 12.58 -20.04
C SER A 12 2.43 11.39 -20.69
N GLU A 13 1.70 10.31 -20.91
CA GLU A 13 1.85 9.18 -21.84
C GLU A 13 1.55 7.77 -21.32
N GLN A 14 1.35 7.50 -19.99
CA GLN A 14 1.24 6.10 -19.51
C GLN A 14 0.04 5.73 -18.64
N VAL A 15 -0.94 6.59 -18.34
CA VAL A 15 -2.00 6.27 -17.38
C VAL A 15 -3.40 6.62 -17.89
N ASN A 16 -3.76 6.26 -19.10
CA ASN A 16 -5.14 6.41 -19.61
C ASN A 16 -5.81 5.10 -20.07
N GLU A 17 -5.25 3.93 -19.71
CA GLU A 17 -5.92 2.66 -19.96
C GLU A 17 -6.06 1.91 -18.63
N THR A 18 -7.30 1.81 -18.13
CA THR A 18 -7.65 0.78 -17.13
C THR A 18 -7.14 -0.54 -17.65
N THR A 19 -6.08 -1.04 -17.04
CA THR A 19 -5.45 -2.29 -17.46
C THR A 19 -6.30 -3.44 -16.93
N ASN A 20 -6.75 -4.34 -17.80
CA ASN A 20 -7.32 -5.60 -17.37
C ASN A 20 -6.29 -6.32 -16.49
N TRP A 21 -6.61 -6.49 -15.22
CA TRP A 21 -5.72 -7.19 -14.29
C TRP A 21 -5.85 -8.71 -14.46
N PHE A 22 -7.07 -9.21 -14.51
CA PHE A 22 -7.42 -10.55 -14.92
C PHE A 22 -8.94 -10.72 -15.09
N SER A 23 -9.31 -11.71 -15.89
CA SER A 23 -10.70 -12.13 -16.07
C SER A 23 -10.82 -13.63 -15.86
N VAL A 24 -11.91 -14.07 -15.24
CA VAL A 24 -12.18 -15.48 -14.97
C VAL A 24 -13.66 -15.81 -15.03
N VAL A 25 -13.98 -16.98 -15.53
CA VAL A 25 -15.29 -17.62 -15.41
C VAL A 25 -15.13 -18.84 -14.51
N LEU A 26 -15.93 -18.88 -13.46
CA LEU A 26 -15.94 -19.98 -12.49
C LEU A 26 -17.28 -20.70 -12.51
N ASP A 27 -17.28 -22.01 -12.22
CA ASP A 27 -18.49 -22.70 -11.85
C ASP A 27 -18.99 -22.19 -10.50
N LYS A 28 -20.24 -21.82 -10.39
CA LYS A 28 -20.81 -21.23 -9.18
C LYS A 28 -21.00 -22.21 -8.01
N ASN A 29 -20.98 -23.51 -8.29
CA ASN A 29 -21.24 -24.54 -7.28
C ASN A 29 -19.98 -24.95 -6.55
N ASP A 30 -18.87 -25.14 -7.30
CA ASP A 30 -17.59 -25.62 -6.77
C ASP A 30 -16.42 -24.66 -6.97
N PHE A 31 -16.66 -23.50 -7.65
CA PHE A 31 -15.68 -22.49 -7.99
C PHE A 31 -14.53 -23.01 -8.87
N SER A 32 -14.74 -24.13 -9.57
CA SER A 32 -13.76 -24.61 -10.56
C SER A 32 -13.59 -23.61 -11.70
N VAL A 33 -12.35 -23.41 -12.14
CA VAL A 33 -12.01 -22.45 -13.21
C VAL A 33 -12.43 -23.03 -14.56
N LYS A 34 -13.36 -22.36 -15.25
CA LYS A 34 -13.82 -22.71 -16.61
C LYS A 34 -13.04 -21.96 -17.68
N GLU A 35 -12.85 -20.64 -17.50
CA GLU A 35 -12.09 -19.78 -18.40
C GLU A 35 -11.23 -18.83 -17.59
N ASN A 36 -10.04 -18.50 -18.07
CA ASN A 36 -9.17 -17.50 -17.44
C ASN A 36 -8.14 -16.95 -18.43
N ASP A 37 -7.62 -15.77 -18.15
CA ASP A 37 -6.45 -15.17 -18.80
C ASP A 37 -5.18 -15.24 -17.93
N ASP A 38 -5.33 -15.60 -16.63
CA ASP A 38 -4.24 -15.81 -15.68
C ASP A 38 -4.66 -16.90 -14.67
N PHE A 39 -4.11 -18.09 -14.82
CA PHE A 39 -4.50 -19.25 -14.03
C PHE A 39 -4.22 -19.11 -12.53
N GLU A 40 -3.09 -18.52 -12.15
CA GLU A 40 -2.72 -18.35 -10.74
C GLU A 40 -3.66 -17.36 -10.03
N LYS A 41 -4.02 -16.28 -10.70
CA LYS A 41 -5.01 -15.32 -10.18
C LYS A 41 -6.40 -15.92 -10.15
N ALA A 42 -6.79 -16.68 -11.19
CA ALA A 42 -8.09 -17.37 -11.24
C ALA A 42 -8.24 -18.37 -10.09
N LYS A 43 -7.22 -19.19 -9.83
CA LYS A 43 -7.20 -20.14 -8.70
C LYS A 43 -7.30 -19.42 -7.35
N ARG A 44 -6.59 -18.29 -7.21
CA ARG A 44 -6.66 -17.47 -5.99
C ARG A 44 -8.03 -16.85 -5.79
N LEU A 45 -8.68 -16.36 -6.86
CA LEU A 45 -10.05 -15.86 -6.77
C LEU A 45 -11.05 -16.98 -6.41
N SER A 46 -10.90 -18.17 -6.99
CA SER A 46 -11.68 -19.36 -6.63
C SER A 46 -11.62 -19.66 -5.13
N ASP A 47 -10.42 -19.65 -4.53
CA ASP A 47 -10.27 -19.85 -3.10
C ASP A 47 -10.93 -18.72 -2.28
N ILE A 48 -10.74 -17.46 -2.67
CA ILE A 48 -11.38 -16.31 -2.00
C ILE A 48 -12.90 -16.42 -2.02
N LEU A 49 -13.50 -16.74 -3.17
CA LEU A 49 -14.96 -16.87 -3.31
C LEU A 49 -15.52 -18.06 -2.55
N SER A 50 -14.79 -19.18 -2.51
CA SER A 50 -15.15 -20.33 -1.66
C SER A 50 -15.20 -19.96 -0.18
N LYS A 51 -14.21 -19.17 0.30
CA LYS A 51 -14.20 -18.65 1.68
C LYS A 51 -15.32 -17.63 1.90
N ALA A 52 -15.54 -16.72 0.94
CA ALA A 52 -16.63 -15.76 1.02
C ALA A 52 -18.00 -16.47 1.14
N LYS A 53 -18.23 -17.53 0.36
CA LYS A 53 -19.46 -18.35 0.46
C LYS A 53 -19.59 -19.03 1.82
N SER A 54 -18.51 -19.46 2.44
CA SER A 54 -18.57 -20.03 3.80
C SER A 54 -18.90 -19.01 4.88
N LEU A 55 -18.65 -17.71 4.63
CA LEU A 55 -19.02 -16.61 5.52
C LEU A 55 -20.44 -16.08 5.28
N ASN A 56 -20.92 -16.16 4.04
CA ASN A 56 -22.31 -15.84 3.67
C ASN A 56 -22.84 -16.85 2.65
N GLU A 57 -23.62 -17.82 3.12
CA GLU A 57 -24.17 -18.88 2.30
C GLU A 57 -25.18 -18.39 1.25
N ASN A 58 -25.67 -17.15 1.36
CA ASN A 58 -26.67 -16.60 0.44
C ASN A 58 -26.10 -16.12 -0.89
N ILE A 59 -24.78 -15.89 -0.99
CA ILE A 59 -24.16 -15.55 -2.27
C ILE A 59 -24.18 -16.76 -3.22
N PHE A 60 -24.34 -16.51 -4.52
CA PHE A 60 -24.44 -17.54 -5.57
C PHE A 60 -25.66 -18.46 -5.48
N ASN A 61 -26.71 -18.08 -4.75
CA ASN A 61 -27.92 -18.87 -4.63
C ASN A 61 -28.96 -18.61 -5.76
N ASP A 62 -28.67 -17.68 -6.64
CA ASP A 62 -29.50 -17.40 -7.81
C ASP A 62 -29.22 -18.37 -8.99
N SER A 63 -29.93 -18.17 -10.10
CA SER A 63 -29.80 -18.99 -11.32
C SER A 63 -28.76 -18.46 -12.31
N HIS A 64 -28.00 -17.39 -11.95
CA HIS A 64 -27.07 -16.71 -12.86
C HIS A 64 -25.68 -17.34 -12.82
N ASP A 65 -25.00 -17.29 -13.96
CA ASP A 65 -23.56 -17.52 -14.04
C ASP A 65 -22.81 -16.22 -13.76
N TYR A 66 -21.60 -16.33 -13.22
CA TYR A 66 -20.78 -15.20 -12.84
C TYR A 66 -19.49 -15.15 -13.65
N ARG A 67 -19.24 -13.99 -14.25
CA ARG A 67 -17.94 -13.62 -14.80
C ARG A 67 -17.33 -12.55 -13.93
N PHE A 68 -16.10 -12.75 -13.51
CA PHE A 68 -15.31 -11.77 -12.77
C PHE A 68 -14.31 -11.12 -13.72
N SER A 69 -14.39 -9.81 -13.85
CA SER A 69 -13.42 -9.00 -14.59
C SER A 69 -12.89 -7.91 -13.65
N THR A 70 -11.59 -7.85 -13.51
CA THR A 70 -10.92 -6.95 -12.60
C THR A 70 -10.02 -5.99 -13.37
N TYR A 71 -10.03 -4.73 -12.98
CA TYR A 71 -9.25 -3.68 -13.61
C TYR A 71 -8.43 -2.94 -12.56
N LEU A 72 -7.25 -2.51 -12.94
CA LEU A 72 -6.39 -1.62 -12.14
C LEU A 72 -6.10 -0.36 -12.95
N ASP A 73 -6.10 0.77 -12.28
CA ASP A 73 -5.67 2.07 -12.81
C ASP A 73 -4.19 2.37 -12.44
N PHE A 74 -3.47 1.35 -12.00
CA PHE A 74 -2.05 1.40 -11.69
C PHE A 74 -1.36 0.07 -12.05
N ASN A 75 -0.05 0.11 -12.22
CA ASN A 75 0.72 -1.09 -12.51
C ASN A 75 0.69 -2.06 -11.31
N PRO A 76 0.29 -3.33 -11.48
CA PRO A 76 0.20 -4.32 -10.40
C PRO A 76 1.55 -4.61 -9.70
N GLN A 77 2.67 -4.23 -10.31
CA GLN A 77 4.00 -4.37 -9.71
C GLN A 77 4.33 -3.26 -8.70
N TRP A 78 3.55 -2.20 -8.63
CA TRP A 78 3.84 -1.07 -7.74
C TRP A 78 3.54 -1.30 -6.25
N GLY A 79 3.01 -2.46 -5.88
CA GLY A 79 2.77 -2.77 -4.46
C GLY A 79 1.68 -1.94 -3.78
N LEU A 80 0.77 -1.33 -4.56
CA LEU A 80 -0.27 -0.43 -4.05
C LEU A 80 -1.52 -1.16 -3.49
N GLY A 81 -1.38 -2.40 -3.05
CA GLY A 81 -2.43 -3.10 -2.30
C GLY A 81 -3.52 -3.76 -3.16
N SER A 82 -3.25 -4.12 -4.42
CA SER A 82 -4.24 -4.77 -5.31
C SER A 82 -4.94 -5.98 -4.68
N SER A 83 -4.22 -6.83 -3.94
CA SER A 83 -4.80 -8.00 -3.27
C SER A 83 -5.78 -7.62 -2.16
N SER A 84 -5.45 -6.63 -1.35
CA SER A 84 -6.32 -6.16 -0.26
C SER A 84 -7.54 -5.42 -0.79
N THR A 85 -7.39 -4.69 -1.90
CA THR A 85 -8.52 -4.09 -2.62
C THR A 85 -9.47 -5.16 -3.15
N LEU A 86 -8.95 -6.26 -3.72
CA LEU A 86 -9.77 -7.39 -4.17
C LEU A 86 -10.56 -8.00 -3.01
N ILE A 87 -9.92 -8.27 -1.87
CA ILE A 87 -10.59 -8.76 -0.65
C ILE A 87 -11.69 -7.80 -0.21
N ASN A 88 -11.39 -6.50 -0.16
CA ASN A 88 -12.38 -5.50 0.25
C ASN A 88 -13.60 -5.47 -0.68
N ASN A 89 -13.38 -5.45 -2.00
CA ASN A 89 -14.46 -5.42 -3.00
C ASN A 89 -15.33 -6.68 -2.94
N ILE A 90 -14.71 -7.86 -2.82
CA ILE A 90 -15.46 -9.12 -2.67
C ILE A 90 -16.24 -9.14 -1.36
N SER A 91 -15.64 -8.64 -0.27
CA SER A 91 -16.32 -8.60 1.02
C SER A 91 -17.52 -7.65 1.02
N GLU A 92 -17.41 -6.51 0.35
CA GLU A 92 -18.52 -5.56 0.19
C GLU A 92 -19.64 -6.17 -0.67
N TRP A 93 -19.29 -6.78 -1.82
CA TRP A 93 -20.26 -7.46 -2.66
C TRP A 93 -20.96 -8.62 -1.95
N ALA A 94 -20.23 -9.39 -1.15
CA ALA A 94 -20.74 -10.57 -0.45
C ALA A 94 -21.41 -10.24 0.91
N ASP A 95 -21.41 -8.97 1.33
CA ASP A 95 -21.88 -8.49 2.65
C ASP A 95 -21.25 -9.28 3.82
N ILE A 96 -19.90 -9.35 3.82
CA ILE A 96 -19.12 -10.05 4.85
C ILE A 96 -18.02 -9.14 5.42
N ASN A 97 -17.45 -9.55 6.55
CA ASN A 97 -16.34 -8.84 7.16
C ASN A 97 -15.04 -9.09 6.40
N PRO A 98 -14.39 -8.06 5.79
CA PRO A 98 -13.16 -8.24 5.01
C PRO A 98 -11.96 -8.71 5.85
N TYR A 99 -11.91 -8.44 7.14
CA TYR A 99 -10.84 -8.92 8.01
C TYR A 99 -10.96 -10.44 8.24
N GLN A 100 -12.19 -10.97 8.35
CA GLN A 100 -12.42 -12.41 8.42
C GLN A 100 -12.02 -13.10 7.11
N LEU A 101 -12.39 -12.52 5.97
CA LEU A 101 -12.00 -13.06 4.66
C LEU A 101 -10.49 -13.00 4.45
N LEU A 102 -9.84 -11.90 4.87
CA LEU A 102 -8.38 -11.77 4.84
C LEU A 102 -7.68 -12.85 5.64
N GLU A 103 -8.13 -13.10 6.88
CA GLU A 103 -7.56 -14.12 7.76
C GLU A 103 -7.67 -15.53 7.18
N MET A 104 -8.79 -15.84 6.51
CA MET A 104 -9.03 -17.13 5.86
C MET A 104 -8.25 -17.33 4.55
N THR A 105 -7.66 -16.27 3.98
CA THR A 105 -7.03 -16.29 2.67
C THR A 105 -5.55 -15.88 2.72
N PHE A 106 -5.26 -14.59 2.72
CA PHE A 106 -3.89 -14.05 2.64
C PHE A 106 -3.21 -13.93 4.00
N LYS A 107 -4.00 -13.84 5.07
CA LYS A 107 -3.55 -13.43 6.41
C LYS A 107 -2.92 -12.04 6.39
N GLY A 108 -2.35 -11.62 7.50
CA GLY A 108 -1.67 -10.33 7.60
C GLY A 108 -2.30 -9.40 8.62
N SER A 109 -1.76 -8.19 8.74
CA SER A 109 -2.20 -7.23 9.76
C SER A 109 -3.55 -6.58 9.49
N GLY A 110 -4.06 -6.65 8.27
CA GLY A 110 -5.31 -5.99 7.87
C GLY A 110 -5.20 -4.47 7.63
N TYR A 111 -4.00 -3.90 7.74
CA TYR A 111 -3.85 -2.47 7.60
C TYR A 111 -4.19 -1.94 6.19
N ASP A 112 -3.89 -2.70 5.15
CA ASP A 112 -4.26 -2.35 3.77
C ASP A 112 -5.78 -2.36 3.57
N ILE A 113 -6.51 -3.27 4.27
CA ILE A 113 -7.98 -3.27 4.29
C ILE A 113 -8.51 -1.98 4.94
N ALA A 114 -7.93 -1.60 6.08
CA ALA A 114 -8.31 -0.34 6.75
C ALA A 114 -8.07 0.88 5.85
N CYS A 115 -6.93 0.90 5.13
CA CYS A 115 -6.62 1.96 4.18
C CYS A 115 -7.57 1.98 2.98
N ALA A 116 -7.94 0.81 2.43
CA ALA A 116 -8.88 0.72 1.30
C ALA A 116 -10.27 1.32 1.62
N LYS A 117 -10.66 1.28 2.90
CA LYS A 117 -11.93 1.84 3.38
C LYS A 117 -11.86 3.31 3.82
N ALA A 118 -10.66 3.84 4.00
CA ALA A 118 -10.48 5.17 4.57
C ALA A 118 -10.59 6.26 3.50
N ASN A 119 -11.22 7.39 3.89
CA ASN A 119 -11.34 8.58 3.06
C ASN A 119 -10.20 9.60 3.29
N GLY A 120 -9.09 9.19 3.89
CA GLY A 120 -7.94 10.05 4.23
C GLY A 120 -6.95 9.30 5.12
N ALA A 121 -6.02 10.05 5.70
CA ALA A 121 -5.01 9.48 6.59
C ALA A 121 -5.64 8.76 7.79
N ILE A 122 -5.03 7.66 8.22
CA ILE A 122 -5.45 6.90 9.39
C ILE A 122 -4.24 6.54 10.27
N PHE A 123 -4.50 6.49 11.57
CA PHE A 123 -3.70 5.67 12.48
C PHE A 123 -4.26 4.26 12.47
N TYR A 124 -3.37 3.28 12.38
CA TYR A 124 -3.74 1.88 12.39
C TYR A 124 -2.95 1.11 13.45
N ARG A 125 -3.68 0.32 14.20
CA ARG A 125 -3.16 -0.73 15.08
C ARG A 125 -3.96 -1.99 14.78
N VAL A 126 -3.40 -3.18 14.95
CA VAL A 126 -4.14 -4.42 14.64
C VAL A 126 -5.53 -4.38 15.30
N ASN A 127 -6.57 -4.55 14.48
CA ASN A 127 -7.99 -4.47 14.81
C ASN A 127 -8.52 -3.09 15.21
N GLU A 128 -7.73 -2.04 15.13
CA GLU A 128 -8.15 -0.68 15.46
C GLU A 128 -7.68 0.30 14.39
N SER A 129 -8.58 1.14 13.91
CA SER A 129 -8.24 2.26 13.04
C SER A 129 -8.97 3.52 13.46
N ARG A 130 -8.29 4.65 13.42
CA ARG A 130 -8.88 5.97 13.64
C ARG A 130 -8.43 6.95 12.57
N ALA A 131 -9.30 7.85 12.16
CA ALA A 131 -8.94 8.91 11.24
C ALA A 131 -7.83 9.79 11.84
N ALA A 132 -6.90 10.19 10.99
CA ALA A 132 -5.87 11.17 11.30
C ALA A 132 -6.09 12.41 10.43
N ASP A 133 -5.89 13.59 11.00
CA ASP A 133 -5.89 14.84 10.25
C ASP A 133 -4.44 15.12 9.80
N PHE A 134 -4.16 14.82 8.54
CA PHE A 134 -2.84 15.06 7.96
C PHE A 134 -2.99 15.76 6.61
N ASN A 135 -2.88 17.09 6.62
CA ASN A 135 -2.93 17.92 5.42
C ASN A 135 -1.81 18.97 5.50
N PRO A 136 -0.55 18.56 5.31
CA PRO A 136 0.59 19.44 5.53
C PRO A 136 0.64 20.57 4.51
N SER A 137 1.01 21.78 4.96
CA SER A 137 1.19 22.96 4.08
C SER A 137 2.32 22.78 3.06
N PHE A 138 3.25 21.86 3.35
CA PHE A 138 4.43 21.53 2.52
C PHE A 138 4.20 20.30 1.63
N LYS A 139 2.96 19.92 1.33
CA LYS A 139 2.65 18.74 0.49
C LYS A 139 3.25 18.79 -0.91
N ASP A 140 3.49 19.99 -1.43
CA ASP A 140 4.15 20.18 -2.74
C ASP A 140 5.66 19.88 -2.69
N ASN A 141 6.24 19.74 -1.50
CA ASN A 141 7.61 19.28 -1.28
C ASN A 141 7.73 17.75 -1.12
N LEU A 142 6.61 17.01 -1.26
CA LEU A 142 6.55 15.57 -1.02
C LEU A 142 6.33 14.80 -2.31
N TYR A 143 7.18 13.78 -2.53
CA TYR A 143 7.13 12.89 -3.69
C TYR A 143 7.19 11.43 -3.25
N PHE A 144 6.63 10.55 -4.07
CA PHE A 144 6.75 9.10 -3.93
C PHE A 144 7.54 8.56 -5.11
N VAL A 145 8.61 7.81 -4.82
CA VAL A 145 9.49 7.25 -5.84
C VAL A 145 9.45 5.73 -5.75
N TYR A 146 9.15 5.08 -6.87
CA TYR A 146 9.15 3.62 -6.97
C TYR A 146 10.57 3.08 -7.10
N GLN A 147 10.90 2.05 -6.33
CA GLN A 147 12.25 1.48 -6.27
C GLN A 147 12.56 0.47 -7.42
N GLY A 148 11.63 0.30 -8.35
CA GLY A 148 11.84 -0.61 -9.49
C GLY A 148 11.58 -2.08 -9.20
N HIS A 149 11.24 -2.46 -7.97
CA HIS A 149 10.92 -3.83 -7.58
C HIS A 149 9.89 -3.90 -6.47
N LYS A 150 9.07 -4.95 -6.53
CA LYS A 150 8.02 -5.22 -5.54
C LYS A 150 8.60 -5.94 -4.33
N GLN A 151 8.21 -5.50 -3.13
CA GLN A 151 8.62 -6.14 -1.87
C GLN A 151 7.64 -7.24 -1.44
N ASN A 152 8.18 -8.33 -0.90
CA ASN A 152 7.38 -9.36 -0.26
C ASN A 152 7.22 -9.07 1.24
N SER A 153 6.18 -8.33 1.57
CA SER A 153 5.90 -7.91 2.95
C SER A 153 5.76 -9.08 3.94
N ALA A 154 5.22 -10.22 3.52
CA ALA A 154 5.06 -11.38 4.39
C ALA A 154 6.41 -11.96 4.83
N ASN A 155 7.39 -12.04 3.93
CA ASN A 155 8.74 -12.50 4.24
C ASN A 155 9.46 -11.55 5.21
N GLU A 156 9.30 -10.25 5.02
CA GLU A 156 9.91 -9.23 5.88
C GLU A 156 9.33 -9.25 7.29
N VAL A 157 8.01 -9.36 7.42
CA VAL A 157 7.33 -9.50 8.73
C VAL A 157 7.80 -10.76 9.43
N LYS A 158 7.87 -11.90 8.73
CA LYS A 158 8.36 -13.16 9.30
C LYS A 158 9.81 -13.01 9.79
N ALA A 159 10.71 -12.48 8.96
CA ALA A 159 12.11 -12.27 9.32
C ALA A 159 12.28 -11.30 10.52
N PHE A 160 11.34 -10.38 10.72
CA PHE A 160 11.32 -9.50 11.88
C PHE A 160 10.85 -10.25 13.14
N LEU A 161 9.75 -11.00 13.05
CA LEU A 161 9.19 -11.76 14.19
C LEU A 161 10.14 -12.86 14.70
N ASP A 162 10.93 -13.46 13.81
CA ASP A 162 11.92 -14.49 14.16
C ASP A 162 13.10 -13.97 15.02
N LYS A 163 13.19 -12.64 15.25
CA LYS A 163 14.32 -12.04 16.01
C LYS A 163 14.25 -12.20 17.51
N GLU A 164 13.14 -12.63 18.09
CA GLU A 164 12.93 -12.87 19.54
C GLU A 164 13.46 -11.75 20.46
N LYS A 165 13.38 -10.49 20.02
CA LYS A 165 13.87 -9.33 20.76
C LYS A 165 12.71 -8.40 21.12
N SER A 166 12.69 -7.86 22.36
CA SER A 166 11.80 -6.76 22.71
C SER A 166 12.31 -5.46 22.11
N TYR A 167 11.35 -4.63 21.68
CA TYR A 167 11.57 -3.30 21.08
C TYR A 167 10.67 -2.25 21.75
N ASP A 168 10.37 -2.40 23.03
CA ASP A 168 9.38 -1.55 23.72
C ASP A 168 9.74 -0.06 23.68
N ASP A 169 11.02 0.29 23.84
CA ASP A 169 11.51 1.67 23.76
C ASP A 169 11.39 2.22 22.34
N GLU A 170 11.71 1.42 21.32
CA GLU A 170 11.59 1.80 19.92
C GLU A 170 10.12 1.97 19.51
N VAL A 171 9.25 1.07 19.96
CA VAL A 171 7.79 1.14 19.74
C VAL A 171 7.22 2.41 20.35
N MET A 172 7.63 2.77 21.58
CA MET A 172 7.18 4.00 22.23
C MET A 172 7.62 5.24 21.43
N LYS A 173 8.89 5.33 21.03
CA LYS A 173 9.41 6.44 20.23
C LYS A 173 8.76 6.56 18.86
N ILE A 174 8.52 5.44 18.17
CA ILE A 174 7.81 5.43 16.87
C ILE A 174 6.35 5.88 17.04
N SER A 175 5.71 5.51 18.15
CA SER A 175 4.35 5.94 18.45
C SER A 175 4.29 7.46 18.70
N GLU A 176 5.23 8.01 19.46
CA GLU A 176 5.36 9.47 19.68
C GLU A 176 5.60 10.22 18.36
N ILE A 177 6.49 9.72 17.49
CA ILE A 177 6.73 10.30 16.17
C ILE A 177 5.44 10.26 15.33
N SER A 178 4.73 9.14 15.36
CA SER A 178 3.49 8.97 14.59
C SER A 178 2.37 9.92 15.04
N ASP A 179 2.24 10.13 16.34
CA ASP A 179 1.26 11.10 16.87
C ASP A 179 1.68 12.54 16.56
N THR A 180 2.97 12.86 16.68
CA THR A 180 3.50 14.20 16.46
C THR A 180 3.42 14.63 15.00
N ILE A 181 3.73 13.73 14.06
CA ILE A 181 3.86 14.06 12.63
C ILE A 181 2.53 14.57 12.03
N CYS A 182 1.40 14.15 12.57
CA CYS A 182 0.08 14.61 12.11
C CYS A 182 -0.22 16.07 12.49
N HIS A 183 0.52 16.61 13.45
CA HIS A 183 0.33 17.98 13.93
C HIS A 183 1.39 18.96 13.47
N VAL A 184 2.39 18.50 12.71
CA VAL A 184 3.48 19.32 12.20
C VAL A 184 3.06 20.03 10.92
N ASN A 185 3.20 21.35 10.91
CA ASN A 185 2.87 22.22 9.77
C ASN A 185 4.09 22.88 9.12
N ASP A 186 5.30 22.58 9.59
CA ASP A 186 6.54 23.07 8.98
C ASP A 186 7.39 21.92 8.41
N TYR A 187 8.00 22.18 7.28
CA TYR A 187 8.80 21.23 6.52
C TYR A 187 10.00 20.68 7.32
N ASN A 188 10.72 21.54 8.04
CA ASN A 188 11.93 21.13 8.74
C ASN A 188 11.63 20.17 9.90
N SER A 189 10.59 20.46 10.69
CA SER A 189 10.13 19.57 11.76
C SER A 189 9.68 18.22 11.20
N PHE A 190 8.96 18.22 10.07
CA PHE A 190 8.59 16.99 9.37
C PHE A 190 9.82 16.18 8.95
N CYS A 191 10.80 16.80 8.30
CA CYS A 191 12.05 16.15 7.91
C CYS A 191 12.80 15.54 9.12
N ASN A 192 12.86 16.25 10.25
CA ASN A 192 13.48 15.75 11.46
C ASN A 192 12.75 14.52 12.02
N LEU A 193 11.42 14.49 11.99
CA LEU A 193 10.62 13.34 12.45
C LEU A 193 10.83 12.12 11.56
N ILE A 194 10.75 12.26 10.23
CA ILE A 194 11.00 11.13 9.31
C ILE A 194 12.44 10.62 9.42
N LYS A 195 13.43 11.52 9.59
CA LYS A 195 14.81 11.13 9.85
C LYS A 195 14.95 10.31 11.13
N SER A 196 14.38 10.78 12.23
CA SER A 196 14.41 10.07 13.52
C SER A 196 13.73 8.70 13.43
N HIS A 197 12.59 8.62 12.73
CA HIS A 197 11.92 7.35 12.45
C HIS A 197 12.82 6.38 11.68
N GLU A 198 13.42 6.84 10.59
CA GLU A 198 14.29 6.00 9.76
C GLU A 198 15.55 5.53 10.51
N GLU A 199 16.13 6.38 11.37
CA GLU A 199 17.28 6.01 12.22
C GLU A 199 16.92 4.95 13.28
N ILE A 200 15.71 5.00 13.83
CA ILE A 200 15.22 3.94 14.72
C ILE A 200 15.05 2.64 13.93
N MET A 201 14.38 2.70 12.77
CA MET A 201 14.11 1.52 11.96
C MET A 201 15.39 0.89 11.38
N GLU A 202 16.40 1.69 11.02
CA GLU A 202 17.71 1.21 10.59
C GLU A 202 18.32 0.27 11.65
N ARG A 203 18.28 0.69 12.92
CA ARG A 203 18.77 -0.14 14.05
C ARG A 203 17.91 -1.38 14.28
N VAL A 204 16.58 -1.22 14.28
CA VAL A 204 15.61 -2.30 14.54
C VAL A 204 15.70 -3.40 13.47
N LEU A 205 15.75 -2.99 12.20
CA LEU A 205 15.80 -3.91 11.08
C LEU A 205 17.21 -4.38 10.74
N ASN A 206 18.25 -3.70 11.25
CA ASN A 206 19.65 -3.87 10.85
C ASN A 206 19.84 -3.73 9.35
N ARG A 207 19.29 -2.66 8.78
CA ARG A 207 19.32 -2.32 7.35
C ARG A 207 19.54 -0.84 7.18
N LYS A 208 20.37 -0.46 6.20
CA LYS A 208 20.59 0.96 5.88
C LYS A 208 19.26 1.63 5.48
N ARG A 209 19.05 2.82 6.03
CA ARG A 209 17.92 3.69 5.62
C ARG A 209 18.07 4.12 4.16
N ILE A 210 16.96 4.39 3.50
CA ILE A 210 16.92 4.74 2.08
C ILE A 210 17.81 5.94 1.74
N LYS A 211 17.84 6.97 2.57
CA LYS A 211 18.69 8.16 2.39
C LYS A 211 20.19 7.82 2.25
N SER A 212 20.67 6.75 2.85
CA SER A 212 22.08 6.32 2.77
C SER A 212 22.52 5.90 1.36
N TYR A 213 21.58 5.56 0.49
CA TYR A 213 21.85 5.25 -0.92
C TYR A 213 21.87 6.49 -1.81
N TYR A 214 21.47 7.64 -1.28
CA TYR A 214 21.39 8.93 -1.97
C TYR A 214 22.04 10.03 -1.14
N PRO A 215 23.35 9.94 -0.85
CA PRO A 215 24.04 10.86 0.07
C PRO A 215 24.09 12.30 -0.47
N ASP A 216 24.08 12.45 -1.77
CA ASP A 216 24.12 13.72 -2.52
C ASP A 216 22.74 14.39 -2.69
N PHE A 217 21.66 13.75 -2.23
CA PHE A 217 20.32 14.33 -2.30
C PHE A 217 20.09 15.36 -1.19
N GLU A 218 19.52 16.52 -1.50
CA GLU A 218 19.14 17.55 -0.52
C GLU A 218 17.69 17.34 -0.07
N GLY A 219 17.50 16.93 1.18
CA GLY A 219 16.22 16.60 1.77
C GLY A 219 16.26 15.28 2.54
N GLU A 220 15.10 14.80 2.96
CA GLU A 220 14.99 13.54 3.69
C GLU A 220 14.15 12.51 2.90
N MET A 221 14.35 11.26 3.27
CA MET A 221 13.66 10.13 2.64
C MET A 221 13.16 9.16 3.70
N LYS A 222 12.01 8.56 3.42
CA LYS A 222 11.42 7.54 4.29
C LYS A 222 11.03 6.32 3.49
N SER A 223 11.53 5.17 3.88
CA SER A 223 11.05 3.88 3.37
C SER A 223 9.57 3.69 3.73
N LEU A 224 8.79 3.20 2.76
CA LEU A 224 7.37 2.92 2.92
C LEU A 224 7.13 1.40 2.91
N GLY A 225 5.98 0.98 3.43
CA GLY A 225 5.64 -0.43 3.51
C GLY A 225 6.64 -1.25 4.32
N ALA A 226 7.05 -2.39 3.80
CA ALA A 226 7.89 -3.39 4.48
C ALA A 226 9.40 -3.22 4.26
N TRP A 227 9.88 -2.02 3.99
CA TRP A 227 11.29 -1.68 3.77
C TRP A 227 12.01 -2.52 2.70
N GLY A 228 12.60 -1.84 1.75
CA GLY A 228 13.49 -2.46 0.76
C GLY A 228 12.85 -2.71 -0.61
N GLY A 229 11.65 -2.23 -0.87
CA GLY A 229 10.99 -2.29 -2.16
C GLY A 229 9.78 -1.36 -2.22
N ASP A 230 8.97 -1.53 -3.26
CA ASP A 230 7.83 -0.66 -3.56
C ASP A 230 8.24 0.83 -3.63
N PHE A 231 7.67 1.70 -2.80
CA PHE A 231 7.93 3.14 -2.81
C PHE A 231 8.71 3.61 -1.58
N PHE A 232 9.36 4.74 -1.75
CA PHE A 232 9.79 5.59 -0.64
C PHE A 232 9.27 7.02 -0.80
N LEU A 233 9.04 7.66 0.33
CA LEU A 233 8.69 9.08 0.39
C LEU A 233 9.97 9.91 0.31
N VAL A 234 9.90 10.98 -0.45
CA VAL A 234 10.92 12.03 -0.57
C VAL A 234 10.34 13.32 -0.05
N ALA A 235 11.08 14.01 0.79
CA ALA A 235 10.79 15.38 1.23
C ALA A 235 11.95 16.27 0.83
N THR A 236 11.71 17.28 -0.03
CA THR A 236 12.74 18.18 -0.56
C THR A 236 12.18 19.55 -0.94
N GLU A 237 13.00 20.57 -0.85
CA GLU A 237 12.70 21.91 -1.37
C GLU A 237 13.10 22.07 -2.85
N TRP A 238 13.63 21.03 -3.49
CA TRP A 238 13.85 21.04 -4.93
C TRP A 238 12.54 21.13 -5.69
N ASP A 239 12.58 21.80 -6.84
CA ASP A 239 11.47 21.77 -7.80
C ASP A 239 11.27 20.37 -8.41
N GLU A 240 10.13 20.15 -9.02
CA GLU A 240 9.75 18.87 -9.60
C GLU A 240 10.73 18.41 -10.68
N ASP A 241 11.20 19.32 -11.53
CA ASP A 241 12.10 18.99 -12.65
C ASP A 241 13.43 18.48 -12.12
N LYS A 242 13.97 19.11 -11.07
CA LYS A 242 15.21 18.67 -10.41
C LYS A 242 15.04 17.31 -9.74
N VAL A 243 13.89 17.07 -9.06
CA VAL A 243 13.56 15.77 -8.45
C VAL A 243 13.50 14.67 -9.52
N ARG A 244 12.71 14.90 -10.57
CA ARG A 244 12.56 13.93 -11.66
C ARG A 244 13.90 13.62 -12.31
N LYS A 245 14.64 14.64 -12.72
CA LYS A 245 15.97 14.48 -13.33
C LYS A 245 16.93 13.68 -12.43
N TYR A 246 16.94 13.96 -11.13
CA TYR A 246 17.83 13.29 -10.19
C TYR A 246 17.54 11.79 -10.11
N PHE A 247 16.28 11.39 -9.97
CA PHE A 247 15.92 9.99 -9.83
C PHE A 247 15.93 9.24 -11.16
N THR A 248 15.49 9.85 -12.26
CA THR A 248 15.59 9.25 -13.61
C THR A 248 17.04 8.95 -14.00
N ASN A 249 17.99 9.82 -13.67
CA ASN A 249 19.42 9.56 -13.87
C ASN A 249 19.94 8.35 -13.05
N LYS A 250 19.18 7.89 -12.09
CA LYS A 250 19.47 6.69 -11.28
C LYS A 250 18.59 5.48 -11.67
N GLY A 251 17.83 5.60 -12.78
CA GLY A 251 16.94 4.54 -13.29
C GLY A 251 15.61 4.41 -12.55
N LEU A 252 15.19 5.45 -11.82
CA LEU A 252 13.92 5.47 -11.08
C LEU A 252 12.97 6.48 -11.75
N ASP A 253 12.20 6.00 -12.74
CA ASP A 253 11.38 6.85 -13.60
C ASP A 253 9.95 7.07 -13.09
N VAL A 254 9.46 6.20 -12.17
CA VAL A 254 8.10 6.29 -11.63
C VAL A 254 8.12 7.16 -10.38
N ILE A 255 7.66 8.40 -10.53
CA ILE A 255 7.68 9.44 -9.51
C ILE A 255 6.34 10.15 -9.49
N PHE A 256 5.68 10.16 -8.34
CA PHE A 256 4.41 10.83 -8.11
C PHE A 256 4.58 11.99 -7.14
N ARG A 257 3.90 13.10 -7.37
CA ARG A 257 3.72 14.13 -6.34
C ARG A 257 2.73 13.64 -5.28
N TYR A 258 2.79 14.20 -4.11
CA TYR A 258 1.85 13.90 -3.03
C TYR A 258 0.39 14.04 -3.50
N ASN A 259 0.07 15.14 -4.16
CA ASN A 259 -1.29 15.45 -4.61
C ASN A 259 -1.81 14.52 -5.72
N ASP A 260 -0.93 13.81 -6.43
CA ASP A 260 -1.32 12.93 -7.53
C ASP A 260 -1.93 11.61 -7.02
N ILE A 261 -1.45 11.09 -5.88
CA ILE A 261 -1.81 9.76 -5.39
C ILE A 261 -2.37 9.72 -3.97
N VAL A 262 -2.28 10.81 -3.22
CA VAL A 262 -2.86 10.88 -1.88
C VAL A 262 -4.26 11.48 -1.94
N LEU A 263 -5.23 10.79 -1.31
CA LEU A 263 -6.58 11.32 -1.15
C LEU A 263 -6.53 12.57 -0.25
N SER A 264 -6.91 13.72 -0.79
CA SER A 264 -7.22 14.90 -0.01
C SER A 264 -8.69 14.86 0.40
N ARG A 265 -8.97 15.12 1.68
CA ARG A 265 -10.34 15.38 2.14
C ARG A 265 -10.87 16.68 1.57
#